data_fcf1c4bb49fe0b9078b3fae4c604a27f
#
_entry.id   fcf1c4bb49fe0b9078b3fae4c604a27f
#
_cell.length_a   1.000
_cell.length_b   1.000
_cell.length_c   1.000
_cell.angle_alpha   90.00
_cell.angle_beta   90.00
_cell.angle_gamma   90.00
#
_symmetry.space_group_name_H-M   'P 1'
#
loop_
_entity.id
_entity.type
_entity.pdbx_description
1 polymer ?
#
loop_
_entity_poly.entity_id
_entity_poly.type
_entity_poly.pdbx_seq_one_letter_code
_entity_poly.pdbx_strand_id
1 'polypeptide(L)'
;MMLKQIVALSGPRCCGKSTIAQHLVVNHGYIRIAFADALREIAETAGPDFANDRLYLARLGDKLRSQVPDFLIQAVKNRLELTHGPVVIEDIRFPAEIEFCQSIGATTIRLEIPIETQRERLAKRDGKEEHESELLIACMDEHALDDVIDWDYRIPAIGDFRELALAIHTGISQSNITQANIQDRRKNTKSSKGGESI
;
A
#
# COMPACT_ATOMS: atom_id res chain seq x y z
N MET A 1 -7.54 -2.23 28.69
CA MET A 1 -7.33 -2.93 27.42
C MET A 1 -6.66 -1.92 26.48
N MET A 2 -5.40 -2.14 26.09
CA MET A 2 -4.76 -1.23 25.13
C MET A 2 -5.50 -1.38 23.79
N LEU A 3 -5.93 -0.25 23.20
CA LEU A 3 -6.52 -0.23 21.87
C LEU A 3 -5.48 -0.80 20.90
N LYS A 4 -5.89 -1.74 20.07
CA LYS A 4 -5.06 -2.33 19.02
C LYS A 4 -4.68 -1.23 18.03
N GLN A 5 -3.40 -0.99 17.84
CA GLN A 5 -2.94 -0.03 16.84
C GLN A 5 -3.15 -0.62 15.45
N ILE A 6 -3.98 0.03 14.62
CA ILE A 6 -4.25 -0.41 13.25
C ILE A 6 -3.86 0.73 12.32
N VAL A 7 -3.03 0.42 11.33
CA VAL A 7 -2.64 1.33 10.25
C VAL A 7 -3.16 0.77 8.94
N ALA A 8 -3.78 1.61 8.13
CA ALA A 8 -4.39 1.24 6.87
C ALA A 8 -3.74 2.01 5.72
N LEU A 9 -3.03 1.31 4.83
CA LEU A 9 -2.23 1.87 3.75
C LEU A 9 -2.95 1.76 2.41
N SER A 10 -3.11 2.89 1.73
CA SER A 10 -3.58 2.99 0.36
C SER A 10 -2.61 3.76 -0.52
N GLY A 11 -2.85 3.76 -1.81
CA GLY A 11 -2.07 4.50 -2.80
C GLY A 11 -1.89 3.71 -4.09
N PRO A 12 -1.37 4.34 -5.15
CA PRO A 12 -1.16 3.72 -6.45
C PRO A 12 -0.28 2.48 -6.39
N ARG A 13 -0.34 1.64 -7.42
CA ARG A 13 0.62 0.53 -7.57
C ARG A 13 2.05 1.08 -7.58
N CYS A 14 2.98 0.33 -7.00
CA CYS A 14 4.40 0.72 -6.87
C CYS A 14 4.69 1.98 -6.04
N CYS A 15 3.74 2.52 -5.28
CA CYS A 15 4.02 3.65 -4.39
C CYS A 15 4.81 3.29 -3.12
N GLY A 16 5.03 2.00 -2.83
CA GLY A 16 5.85 1.57 -1.68
C GLY A 16 5.07 1.06 -0.47
N LYS A 17 3.74 0.84 -0.56
CA LYS A 17 2.92 0.27 0.52
C LYS A 17 3.55 -0.95 1.17
N SER A 18 3.86 -1.96 0.33
CA SER A 18 4.40 -3.23 0.83
C SER A 18 5.80 -3.10 1.42
N THR A 19 6.60 -2.13 0.97
CA THR A 19 7.90 -1.84 1.58
C THR A 19 7.73 -1.25 2.98
N ILE A 20 6.82 -0.29 3.14
CA ILE A 20 6.49 0.31 4.44
C ILE A 20 5.91 -0.75 5.38
N ALA A 21 4.93 -1.54 4.90
CA ALA A 21 4.33 -2.61 5.69
C ALA A 21 5.39 -3.64 6.14
N GLN A 22 6.31 -4.02 5.26
CA GLN A 22 7.42 -4.92 5.61
C GLN A 22 8.32 -4.35 6.71
N HIS A 23 8.62 -3.04 6.66
CA HIS A 23 9.38 -2.39 7.73
C HIS A 23 8.61 -2.35 9.05
N LEU A 24 7.30 -2.10 9.02
CA LEU A 24 6.44 -2.17 10.21
C LEU A 24 6.43 -3.58 10.82
N VAL A 25 6.34 -4.62 9.98
CA VAL A 25 6.37 -6.02 10.43
C VAL A 25 7.72 -6.37 11.05
N VAL A 26 8.82 -6.12 10.34
CA VAL A 26 10.16 -6.58 10.75
C VAL A 26 10.69 -5.80 11.94
N ASN A 27 10.48 -4.47 11.98
CA ASN A 27 11.12 -3.62 12.96
C ASN A 27 10.21 -3.25 14.14
N HIS A 28 8.88 -3.36 13.97
CA HIS A 28 7.91 -2.88 14.95
C HIS A 28 6.85 -3.92 15.33
N GLY A 29 6.98 -5.17 14.85
CA GLY A 29 6.13 -6.29 15.25
C GLY A 29 4.68 -6.21 14.79
N TYR A 30 4.40 -5.46 13.71
CA TYR A 30 3.06 -5.43 13.11
C TYR A 30 2.74 -6.76 12.44
N ILE A 31 1.45 -7.11 12.43
CA ILE A 31 0.93 -8.20 11.64
C ILE A 31 0.33 -7.60 10.37
N ARG A 32 0.79 -8.10 9.21
CA ARG A 32 0.30 -7.66 7.91
C ARG A 32 -0.98 -8.39 7.53
N ILE A 33 -1.99 -7.64 7.06
CA ILE A 33 -3.21 -8.14 6.43
C ILE A 33 -3.41 -7.35 5.15
N ALA A 34 -3.78 -8.00 4.03
CA ALA A 34 -4.12 -7.28 2.81
C ALA A 34 -5.47 -7.77 2.25
N PHE A 35 -6.24 -6.83 1.67
CA PHE A 35 -7.48 -7.17 0.99
C PHE A 35 -7.26 -8.17 -0.15
N ALA A 36 -6.15 -8.02 -0.88
CA ALA A 36 -5.80 -8.92 -1.97
C ALA A 36 -5.38 -10.35 -1.54
N ASP A 37 -5.12 -10.60 -0.25
CA ASP A 37 -4.68 -11.93 0.19
C ASP A 37 -5.77 -12.98 -0.03
N ALA A 38 -7.05 -12.65 0.22
CA ALA A 38 -8.16 -13.55 -0.05
C ALA A 38 -8.30 -13.87 -1.55
N LEU A 39 -7.99 -12.92 -2.44
CA LEU A 39 -7.97 -13.16 -3.88
C LEU A 39 -6.83 -14.10 -4.27
N ARG A 40 -5.65 -13.95 -3.67
CA ARG A 40 -4.50 -14.83 -3.92
C ARG A 40 -4.79 -16.26 -3.47
N GLU A 41 -5.36 -16.43 -2.28
CA GLU A 41 -5.75 -17.76 -1.76
C GLU A 41 -6.74 -18.48 -2.71
N ILE A 42 -7.72 -17.76 -3.25
CA ILE A 42 -8.63 -18.31 -4.25
C ILE A 42 -7.88 -18.65 -5.54
N ALA A 43 -7.04 -17.74 -6.03
CA ALA A 43 -6.29 -17.92 -7.27
C ALA A 43 -5.28 -19.07 -7.18
N GLU A 44 -4.66 -19.30 -6.02
CA GLU A 44 -3.76 -20.42 -5.76
C GLU A 44 -4.42 -21.78 -5.99
N THR A 45 -5.74 -21.90 -5.80
CA THR A 45 -6.48 -23.13 -6.10
C THR A 45 -6.49 -23.47 -7.59
N ALA A 46 -6.33 -22.45 -8.46
CA ALA A 46 -6.22 -22.64 -9.92
C ALA A 46 -4.75 -22.78 -10.38
N GLY A 47 -3.79 -22.41 -9.54
CA GLY A 47 -2.37 -22.50 -9.77
C GLY A 47 -1.59 -21.25 -9.35
N PRO A 48 -0.28 -21.40 -9.04
CA PRO A 48 0.54 -20.30 -8.52
C PRO A 48 0.71 -19.12 -9.50
N ASP A 49 0.64 -19.38 -10.79
CA ASP A 49 0.75 -18.33 -11.81
C ASP A 49 -0.42 -17.35 -11.72
N PHE A 50 -1.64 -17.83 -11.45
CA PHE A 50 -2.82 -17.00 -11.28
C PHE A 50 -2.75 -16.14 -10.02
N ALA A 51 -2.18 -16.63 -8.92
CA ALA A 51 -2.02 -15.88 -7.68
C ALA A 51 -1.01 -14.73 -7.81
N ASN A 52 -0.11 -14.81 -8.80
CA ASN A 52 0.87 -13.77 -9.12
C ASN A 52 0.45 -12.85 -10.28
N ASP A 53 -0.58 -13.23 -11.04
CA ASP A 53 -1.11 -12.41 -12.14
C ASP A 53 -2.02 -11.29 -11.59
N ARG A 54 -1.52 -10.05 -11.66
CA ARG A 54 -2.20 -8.87 -11.16
C ARG A 54 -3.47 -8.49 -11.91
N LEU A 55 -3.49 -8.70 -13.23
CA LEU A 55 -4.68 -8.47 -14.05
C LEU A 55 -5.76 -9.52 -13.74
N TYR A 56 -5.35 -10.77 -13.57
CA TYR A 56 -6.26 -11.82 -13.14
C TYR A 56 -6.87 -11.51 -11.77
N LEU A 57 -6.04 -11.14 -10.78
CA LEU A 57 -6.51 -10.79 -9.44
C LEU A 57 -7.46 -9.57 -9.44
N ALA A 58 -7.18 -8.55 -10.25
CA ALA A 58 -8.07 -7.41 -10.41
C ALA A 58 -9.46 -7.84 -10.93
N ARG A 59 -9.49 -8.61 -12.02
CA ARG A 59 -10.74 -9.14 -12.62
C ARG A 59 -11.48 -10.08 -11.65
N LEU A 60 -10.77 -10.93 -10.93
CA LEU A 60 -11.34 -11.80 -9.89
C LEU A 60 -11.99 -10.96 -8.78
N GLY A 61 -11.30 -9.93 -8.31
CA GLY A 61 -11.83 -9.00 -7.31
C GLY A 61 -13.09 -8.30 -7.76
N ASP A 62 -13.13 -7.78 -8.99
CA ASP A 62 -14.32 -7.13 -9.55
C ASP A 62 -15.49 -8.11 -9.66
N LYS A 63 -15.22 -9.34 -10.10
CA LYS A 63 -16.25 -10.38 -10.19
C LYS A 63 -16.81 -10.76 -8.82
N LEU A 64 -15.97 -10.92 -7.83
CA LEU A 64 -16.41 -11.25 -6.47
C LEU A 64 -17.21 -10.11 -5.84
N ARG A 65 -16.76 -8.86 -5.96
CA ARG A 65 -17.52 -7.70 -5.46
C ARG A 65 -18.87 -7.54 -6.14
N SER A 66 -18.98 -7.86 -7.43
CA SER A 66 -20.26 -7.80 -8.14
C SER A 66 -21.29 -8.80 -7.62
N GLN A 67 -20.87 -9.90 -7.00
CA GLN A 67 -21.74 -10.95 -6.45
C GLN A 67 -21.93 -10.80 -4.93
N VAL A 68 -20.85 -10.47 -4.22
CA VAL A 68 -20.81 -10.30 -2.77
C VAL A 68 -19.97 -9.05 -2.45
N PRO A 69 -20.60 -7.86 -2.40
CA PRO A 69 -19.88 -6.57 -2.27
C PRO A 69 -18.89 -6.54 -1.10
N ASP A 70 -19.24 -7.15 0.03
CA ASP A 70 -18.44 -7.12 1.27
C ASP A 70 -17.46 -8.29 1.39
N PHE A 71 -17.30 -9.13 0.37
CA PHE A 71 -16.50 -10.36 0.45
C PHE A 71 -15.09 -10.11 1.02
N LEU A 72 -14.36 -9.13 0.47
CA LEU A 72 -13.00 -8.83 0.90
C LEU A 72 -12.97 -8.18 2.29
N ILE A 73 -13.98 -7.38 2.63
CA ILE A 73 -14.14 -6.77 3.96
C ILE A 73 -14.32 -7.87 5.00
N GLN A 74 -15.19 -8.85 4.74
CA GLN A 74 -15.40 -9.98 5.64
C GLN A 74 -14.12 -10.82 5.81
N ALA A 75 -13.37 -11.05 4.74
CA ALA A 75 -12.10 -11.77 4.82
C ALA A 75 -11.07 -11.04 5.71
N VAL A 76 -10.95 -9.72 5.58
CA VAL A 76 -10.08 -8.90 6.44
C VAL A 76 -10.58 -8.90 7.87
N LYS A 77 -11.89 -8.75 8.10
CA LYS A 77 -12.50 -8.77 9.44
C LYS A 77 -12.19 -10.07 10.17
N ASN A 78 -12.41 -11.21 9.53
CA ASN A 78 -12.14 -12.53 10.11
C ASN A 78 -10.66 -12.68 10.51
N ARG A 79 -9.71 -12.18 9.70
CA ARG A 79 -8.29 -12.19 10.03
C ARG A 79 -7.97 -11.26 11.20
N LEU A 80 -8.58 -10.09 11.26
CA LEU A 80 -8.41 -9.16 12.37
C LEU A 80 -8.86 -9.75 13.70
N GLU A 81 -9.95 -10.51 13.74
CA GLU A 81 -10.46 -11.17 14.94
C GLU A 81 -9.47 -12.20 15.51
N LEU A 82 -8.72 -12.87 14.63
CA LEU A 82 -7.72 -13.87 15.01
C LEU A 82 -6.34 -13.25 15.35
N THR A 83 -6.19 -11.93 15.21
CA THR A 83 -4.90 -11.26 15.31
C THR A 83 -4.73 -10.57 16.66
N HIS A 84 -3.60 -10.75 17.33
CA HIS A 84 -3.22 -10.08 18.57
C HIS A 84 -1.97 -9.22 18.34
N GLY A 85 -2.06 -7.90 18.63
CA GLY A 85 -0.98 -6.93 18.43
C GLY A 85 -1.29 -5.87 17.38
N PRO A 86 -0.31 -5.02 17.05
CA PRO A 86 -0.49 -3.97 16.05
C PRO A 86 -0.66 -4.56 14.65
N VAL A 87 -1.48 -3.92 13.81
CA VAL A 87 -1.79 -4.41 12.46
C VAL A 87 -1.53 -3.34 11.42
N VAL A 88 -0.96 -3.74 10.29
CA VAL A 88 -0.94 -2.95 9.06
C VAL A 88 -1.82 -3.62 8.00
N ILE A 89 -2.84 -2.88 7.54
CA ILE A 89 -3.75 -3.29 6.46
C ILE A 89 -3.26 -2.67 5.17
N GLU A 90 -3.05 -3.48 4.14
CA GLU A 90 -2.63 -3.05 2.81
C GLU A 90 -3.72 -3.22 1.76
N ASP A 91 -3.46 -2.64 0.59
CA ASP A 91 -4.24 -2.79 -0.64
C ASP A 91 -5.69 -2.32 -0.54
N ILE A 92 -5.93 -1.24 0.23
CA ILE A 92 -7.21 -0.53 0.21
C ILE A 92 -7.38 0.10 -1.18
N ARG A 93 -8.44 -0.28 -1.89
CA ARG A 93 -8.71 0.08 -3.28
C ARG A 93 -10.06 0.73 -3.52
N PHE A 94 -11.04 0.49 -2.64
CA PHE A 94 -12.42 0.92 -2.84
C PHE A 94 -12.97 1.71 -1.64
N PRO A 95 -13.97 2.61 -1.86
CA PRO A 95 -14.55 3.41 -0.79
C PRO A 95 -15.06 2.58 0.40
N ALA A 96 -15.76 1.49 0.17
CA ALA A 96 -16.26 0.62 1.25
C ALA A 96 -15.12 0.02 2.11
N GLU A 97 -13.95 -0.24 1.51
CA GLU A 97 -12.79 -0.77 2.23
C GLU A 97 -12.17 0.29 3.17
N ILE A 98 -12.12 1.56 2.74
CA ILE A 98 -11.65 2.64 3.60
C ILE A 98 -12.67 2.96 4.69
N GLU A 99 -13.97 3.02 4.39
CA GLU A 99 -15.03 3.19 5.38
C GLU A 99 -14.96 2.11 6.46
N PHE A 100 -14.74 0.85 6.07
CA PHE A 100 -14.51 -0.23 7.01
C PHE A 100 -13.28 0.04 7.89
N CYS A 101 -12.13 0.41 7.32
CA CYS A 101 -10.91 0.71 8.08
C CYS A 101 -11.15 1.84 9.08
N GLN A 102 -11.83 2.90 8.68
CA GLN A 102 -12.21 4.02 9.56
C GLN A 102 -13.14 3.56 10.69
N SER A 103 -14.14 2.72 10.39
CA SER A 103 -15.10 2.22 11.37
C SER A 103 -14.47 1.39 12.49
N ILE A 104 -13.33 0.76 12.23
CA ILE A 104 -12.56 -0.01 13.23
C ILE A 104 -11.46 0.82 13.92
N GLY A 105 -11.41 2.11 13.67
CA GLY A 105 -10.44 3.05 14.27
C GLY A 105 -9.03 2.90 13.72
N ALA A 106 -8.86 2.43 12.47
CA ALA A 106 -7.56 2.41 11.83
C ALA A 106 -7.11 3.81 11.43
N THR A 107 -5.82 4.09 11.60
CA THR A 107 -5.21 5.30 11.01
C THR A 107 -5.03 5.10 9.51
N THR A 108 -5.73 5.90 8.73
CA THR A 108 -5.78 5.78 7.26
C THR A 108 -4.73 6.67 6.59
N ILE A 109 -3.90 6.06 5.72
CA ILE A 109 -2.78 6.75 5.07
C ILE A 109 -2.85 6.51 3.56
N ARG A 110 -2.94 7.60 2.80
CA ARG A 110 -2.81 7.61 1.35
C ARG A 110 -1.37 7.95 0.96
N LEU A 111 -0.68 7.03 0.31
CA LEU A 111 0.61 7.28 -0.30
C LEU A 111 0.43 7.84 -1.70
N GLU A 112 1.17 8.89 -2.04
CA GLU A 112 1.06 9.60 -3.32
C GLU A 112 2.38 9.57 -4.06
N ILE A 113 2.35 9.27 -5.36
CA ILE A 113 3.50 9.37 -6.26
C ILE A 113 3.07 9.99 -7.60
N PRO A 114 3.96 10.71 -8.29
CA PRO A 114 3.72 11.12 -9.67
C PRO A 114 3.48 9.91 -10.59
N ILE A 115 2.62 10.07 -11.58
CA ILE A 115 2.28 9.01 -12.53
C ILE A 115 3.51 8.50 -13.30
N GLU A 116 4.43 9.39 -13.64
CA GLU A 116 5.69 9.05 -14.31
C GLU A 116 6.54 8.12 -13.43
N THR A 117 6.65 8.43 -12.13
CA THR A 117 7.37 7.58 -11.16
C THR A 117 6.67 6.22 -11.00
N GLN A 118 5.34 6.18 -11.07
CA GLN A 118 4.59 4.93 -11.04
C GLN A 118 4.92 4.07 -12.26
N ARG A 119 4.91 4.64 -13.47
CA ARG A 119 5.27 3.97 -14.72
C ARG A 119 6.69 3.39 -14.68
N GLU A 120 7.66 4.19 -14.30
CA GLU A 120 9.06 3.76 -14.17
C GLU A 120 9.21 2.59 -13.20
N ARG A 121 8.56 2.67 -12.02
CA ARG A 121 8.62 1.62 -11.01
C ARG A 121 7.90 0.34 -11.44
N LEU A 122 6.79 0.45 -12.17
CA LEU A 122 6.08 -0.69 -12.75
C LEU A 122 6.94 -1.42 -13.77
N ALA A 123 7.50 -0.69 -14.74
CA ALA A 123 8.36 -1.26 -15.78
C ALA A 123 9.59 -1.96 -15.17
N LYS A 124 10.24 -1.32 -14.18
CA LYS A 124 11.42 -1.90 -13.51
C LYS A 124 11.11 -3.15 -12.70
N ARG A 125 9.96 -3.17 -12.01
CA ARG A 125 9.60 -4.26 -11.10
C ARG A 125 9.14 -5.53 -11.83
N ASP A 126 8.27 -5.35 -12.81
CA ASP A 126 7.55 -6.46 -13.42
C ASP A 126 8.24 -6.95 -14.70
N GLY A 127 9.24 -6.20 -15.22
CA GLY A 127 9.91 -6.50 -16.49
C GLY A 127 8.93 -6.59 -17.67
N LYS A 128 7.75 -6.00 -17.50
CA LYS A 128 6.63 -6.10 -18.43
C LYS A 128 6.73 -5.04 -19.50
N GLU A 129 6.13 -5.33 -20.66
CA GLU A 129 5.99 -4.37 -21.72
C GLU A 129 5.18 -3.14 -21.27
N GLU A 130 5.43 -2.00 -21.87
CA GLU A 130 4.76 -0.72 -21.55
C GLU A 130 3.23 -0.86 -21.59
N HIS A 131 2.70 -1.60 -22.56
CA HIS A 131 1.26 -1.85 -22.72
C HIS A 131 0.63 -2.52 -21.49
N GLU A 132 1.27 -3.53 -20.88
CA GLU A 132 0.74 -4.19 -19.68
C GLU A 132 0.78 -3.28 -18.46
N SER A 133 1.78 -2.42 -18.37
CA SER A 133 1.87 -1.41 -17.30
C SER A 133 0.73 -0.39 -17.41
N GLU A 134 0.41 0.06 -18.62
CA GLU A 134 -0.71 0.98 -18.88
C GLU A 134 -2.07 0.33 -18.56
N LEU A 135 -2.26 -0.95 -18.87
CA LEU A 135 -3.48 -1.68 -18.48
C LEU A 135 -3.65 -1.73 -16.96
N LEU A 136 -2.56 -1.95 -16.21
CA LEU A 136 -2.60 -1.96 -14.75
C LEU A 136 -2.91 -0.57 -14.16
N ILE A 137 -2.40 0.49 -14.76
CA ILE A 137 -2.68 1.88 -14.37
C ILE A 137 -4.14 2.24 -14.69
N ALA A 138 -4.68 1.78 -15.82
CA ALA A 138 -6.04 2.05 -16.23
C ALA A 138 -7.11 1.22 -15.50
N CYS A 139 -6.72 0.25 -14.65
CA CYS A 139 -7.69 -0.54 -13.89
C CYS A 139 -8.52 0.34 -12.95
N MET A 140 -9.83 0.03 -12.85
CA MET A 140 -10.76 0.77 -11.99
C MET A 140 -10.30 0.81 -10.51
N ASP A 141 -9.71 -0.27 -10.00
CA ASP A 141 -9.21 -0.36 -8.64
C ASP A 141 -8.04 0.60 -8.35
N GLU A 142 -7.40 1.15 -9.39
CA GLU A 142 -6.32 2.14 -9.24
C GLU A 142 -6.88 3.54 -8.96
N HIS A 143 -8.06 3.86 -9.50
CA HIS A 143 -8.67 5.19 -9.48
C HIS A 143 -9.88 5.33 -8.56
N ALA A 144 -10.43 4.23 -8.05
CA ALA A 144 -11.66 4.24 -7.26
C ALA A 144 -11.60 5.09 -5.98
N LEU A 145 -10.40 5.48 -5.53
CA LEU A 145 -10.17 6.31 -4.34
C LEU A 145 -9.60 7.70 -4.65
N ASP A 146 -9.54 8.11 -5.91
CA ASP A 146 -8.93 9.40 -6.27
C ASP A 146 -9.72 10.58 -5.72
N ASP A 147 -11.05 10.46 -5.66
CA ASP A 147 -11.97 11.48 -5.13
C ASP A 147 -12.18 11.40 -3.61
N VAL A 148 -11.60 10.40 -2.92
CA VAL A 148 -11.73 10.28 -1.47
C VAL A 148 -10.81 11.31 -0.79
N ILE A 149 -11.39 12.18 0.02
CA ILE A 149 -10.69 13.27 0.71
C ILE A 149 -10.43 12.99 2.19
N ASP A 150 -11.21 12.13 2.83
CA ASP A 150 -11.17 11.85 4.28
C ASP A 150 -10.11 10.80 4.63
N TRP A 151 -8.84 11.17 4.40
CA TRP A 151 -7.67 10.43 4.86
C TRP A 151 -7.10 11.11 6.10
N ASP A 152 -6.73 10.34 7.14
CA ASP A 152 -6.00 10.91 8.27
C ASP A 152 -4.68 11.53 7.82
N TYR A 153 -4.01 10.88 6.84
CA TYR A 153 -2.76 11.40 6.26
C TYR A 153 -2.68 11.13 4.76
N ARG A 154 -2.17 12.15 4.03
CA ARG A 154 -1.71 12.04 2.65
C ARG A 154 -0.21 12.28 2.62
N ILE A 155 0.57 11.32 2.16
CA ILE A 155 2.02 11.33 2.29
C ILE A 155 2.67 11.10 0.93
N PRO A 156 3.56 12.00 0.47
CA PRO A 156 4.39 11.74 -0.69
C PRO A 156 5.25 10.50 -0.46
N ALA A 157 5.13 9.49 -1.33
CA ALA A 157 5.89 8.24 -1.25
C ALA A 157 7.27 8.38 -1.91
N ILE A 158 8.04 9.36 -1.40
CA ILE A 158 9.42 9.67 -1.75
C ILE A 158 10.28 9.60 -0.50
N GLY A 159 11.55 9.27 -0.63
CA GLY A 159 12.46 9.22 0.50
C GLY A 159 12.71 7.82 1.08
N ASP A 160 13.23 7.77 2.30
CA ASP A 160 13.54 6.52 2.98
C ASP A 160 12.27 5.90 3.61
N PHE A 161 11.83 4.79 3.08
CA PHE A 161 10.64 4.08 3.59
C PHE A 161 10.81 3.54 5.02
N ARG A 162 12.04 3.38 5.53
CA ARG A 162 12.27 2.98 6.93
C ARG A 162 11.93 4.13 7.87
N GLU A 163 12.37 5.34 7.52
CA GLU A 163 12.06 6.54 8.30
C GLU A 163 10.55 6.81 8.27
N LEU A 164 9.90 6.58 7.13
CA LEU A 164 8.45 6.71 7.01
C LEU A 164 7.71 5.65 7.86
N ALA A 165 8.16 4.41 7.85
CA ALA A 165 7.60 3.36 8.70
C ALA A 165 7.77 3.68 10.20
N LEU A 166 8.93 4.19 10.61
CA LEU A 166 9.17 4.64 11.99
C LEU A 166 8.23 5.79 12.37
N ALA A 167 8.05 6.79 11.50
CA ALA A 167 7.12 7.89 11.73
C ALA A 167 5.68 7.39 11.90
N ILE A 168 5.25 6.45 11.07
CA ILE A 168 3.94 5.80 11.17
C ILE A 168 3.78 5.08 12.51
N HIS A 169 4.79 4.32 12.93
CA HIS A 169 4.77 3.57 14.19
C HIS A 169 4.69 4.49 15.43
N THR A 170 5.45 5.57 15.43
CA THR A 170 5.52 6.50 16.57
C THR A 170 4.37 7.48 16.67
N GLY A 171 3.41 7.41 15.77
CA GLY A 171 2.35 8.40 15.63
C GLY A 171 2.80 9.56 14.74
N ILE A 172 2.16 9.66 13.60
CA ILE A 172 2.56 10.62 12.57
C ILE A 172 2.36 12.05 13.08
N SER A 173 3.45 12.76 13.35
CA SER A 173 3.41 14.24 13.40
C SER A 173 3.88 14.76 12.03
N GLN A 174 3.29 15.83 11.56
CA GLN A 174 3.71 16.45 10.29
C GLN A 174 5.21 16.82 10.28
N SER A 175 5.79 17.13 11.43
CA SER A 175 7.21 17.37 11.60
C SER A 175 8.08 16.14 11.28
N ASN A 176 7.64 14.94 11.61
CA ASN A 176 8.39 13.70 11.36
C ASN A 176 8.42 13.33 9.87
N ILE A 177 7.31 13.54 9.17
CA ILE A 177 7.23 13.31 7.71
C ILE A 177 8.14 14.27 6.94
N THR A 178 8.14 15.54 7.34
CA THR A 178 8.98 16.56 6.71
C THR A 178 10.47 16.26 6.91
N GLN A 179 10.88 15.74 8.08
CA GLN A 179 12.26 15.36 8.33
C GLN A 179 12.70 14.15 7.49
N ALA A 180 11.87 13.11 7.35
CA ALA A 180 12.16 11.96 6.51
C ALA A 180 12.39 12.37 5.04
N ASN A 181 11.56 13.27 4.52
CA ASN A 181 11.69 13.80 3.17
C ASN A 181 12.91 14.71 2.95
N ILE A 182 13.35 15.46 3.97
CA ILE A 182 14.52 16.36 3.91
C ILE A 182 15.83 15.56 3.96
N GLN A 183 15.92 14.50 4.75
CA GLN A 183 17.15 13.71 4.87
C GLN A 183 17.51 12.98 3.58
N ASP A 184 16.52 12.51 2.82
CA ASP A 184 16.76 11.84 1.54
C ASP A 184 17.27 12.82 0.46
N ARG A 185 16.73 14.03 0.40
CA ARG A 185 17.25 15.08 -0.50
C ARG A 185 18.71 15.40 -0.24
N ARG A 186 19.18 15.36 1.03
CA ARG A 186 20.59 15.60 1.38
C ARG A 186 21.51 14.44 1.00
N LYS A 187 21.03 13.19 1.02
CA LYS A 187 21.80 12.02 0.56
C LYS A 187 21.96 12.02 -0.96
N ASN A 188 20.90 12.32 -1.71
CA ASN A 188 20.94 12.38 -3.17
C ASN A 188 21.80 13.54 -3.73
N THR A 189 21.82 14.69 -3.07
CA THR A 189 22.69 15.82 -3.47
C THR A 189 24.18 15.60 -3.19
N LYS A 190 24.53 14.69 -2.24
CA LYS A 190 25.95 14.32 -2.00
C LYS A 190 26.44 13.27 -3.00
N SER A 191 25.58 12.39 -3.49
CA SER A 191 25.94 11.38 -4.50
C SER A 191 26.17 11.97 -5.89
N SER A 192 25.53 13.08 -6.24
CA SER A 192 25.69 13.74 -7.54
C SER A 192 26.88 14.69 -7.64
N LYS A 193 27.58 15.01 -6.54
CA LYS A 193 28.75 15.88 -6.52
C LYS A 193 30.09 15.14 -6.43
N GLY A 194 30.09 13.80 -6.43
CA GLY A 194 31.29 12.98 -6.33
C GLY A 194 31.86 12.47 -7.66
N GLY A 195 31.37 12.95 -8.81
CA GLY A 195 31.68 12.42 -10.13
C GLY A 195 32.41 13.36 -11.08
N GLU A 196 33.01 14.44 -10.60
CA GLU A 196 33.91 15.29 -11.44
C GLU A 196 35.19 15.57 -10.69
N SER A 197 36.21 14.75 -10.90
CA SER A 197 37.63 15.10 -10.80
C SER A 197 38.49 14.03 -11.45
N ILE A 198 39.14 14.44 -12.51
CA ILE A 198 40.29 13.93 -13.27
C ILE A 198 39.94 13.08 -14.47
#